data_a4fa846154dd5d1676ea416c121e8a36
#
_entry.id   a4fa846154dd5d1676ea416c121e8a36
#
_cell.length_a   1.000
_cell.length_b   1.000
_cell.length_c   1.000
_cell.angle_alpha   90.00
_cell.angle_beta   90.00
_cell.angle_gamma   90.00
#
_symmetry.space_group_name_H-M   'P 1'
#
loop_
_entity.id
_entity.type
_entity.pdbx_description
1 polymer ?
#
loop_
_entity_poly.entity_id
_entity_poly.type
_entity_poly.pdbx_seq_one_letter_code
_entity_poly.pdbx_strand_id
1 'polypeptide(L)'
;MELVRQPVFLLLMTGSVMFELFLAVPYYFAFGDEPKLVENSALAAMLLSGLFGAVLSASSSLAREIRTGTALAVLSKPVGRAQFLLAKYAGLAAALTLLTYVNAIGVLLASRMAFDAYGKTDLPAVGIFSAGIAAAYALAGFGNFFLRRPFVSDAVFAMVFFTTLAAFLIFQFTQQMKSANAVAQVNWNLLPAGILILFALWILAALALACSTRLDTIPTLAVCTAFFLVGLMSDYFYLKAGGTVAGGGPWWASTLYTVIPNWQLFWLADAIEAGKNTFQWGYVGKAFAYAVCYAGAALAAGTALFEERELS
;
A
#
# COMPACT_ATOMS: atom_id res chain seq x y z
N MET A 1 7.12 12.87 7.25
CA MET A 1 6.60 14.03 6.48
C MET A 1 7.39 14.32 5.19
N GLU A 2 8.62 13.86 5.08
CA GLU A 2 9.48 14.10 3.90
C GLU A 2 8.94 13.44 2.62
N LEU A 3 8.40 12.23 2.74
CA LEU A 3 7.83 11.46 1.61
C LEU A 3 6.64 12.12 0.95
N VAL A 4 5.74 12.69 1.74
CA VAL A 4 4.55 13.40 1.26
C VAL A 4 4.92 14.64 0.42
N ARG A 5 6.18 15.09 0.49
CA ARG A 5 6.72 16.20 -0.30
C ARG A 5 7.42 15.76 -1.58
N GLN A 6 7.57 14.45 -1.81
CA GLN A 6 8.23 13.94 -3.01
C GLN A 6 7.24 13.85 -4.17
N PRO A 7 7.56 14.41 -5.35
CA PRO A 7 6.67 14.35 -6.51
C PRO A 7 6.31 12.92 -6.93
N VAL A 8 7.25 11.98 -6.75
CA VAL A 8 7.04 10.56 -7.07
C VAL A 8 5.91 9.95 -6.23
N PHE A 9 5.76 10.36 -4.97
CA PHE A 9 4.69 9.90 -4.10
C PHE A 9 3.32 10.37 -4.59
N LEU A 10 3.20 11.64 -4.99
CA LEU A 10 1.97 12.19 -5.57
C LEU A 10 1.61 11.51 -6.89
N LEU A 11 2.61 11.24 -7.75
CA LEU A 11 2.41 10.52 -9.01
C LEU A 11 1.93 9.08 -8.78
N LEU A 12 2.53 8.36 -7.82
CA LEU A 12 2.09 7.02 -7.45
C LEU A 12 0.65 7.03 -6.95
N MET A 13 0.31 7.96 -6.05
CA MET A 13 -1.04 8.06 -5.48
C MET A 13 -2.09 8.38 -6.55
N THR A 14 -1.81 9.33 -7.43
CA THR A 14 -2.73 9.70 -8.52
C THR A 14 -2.81 8.60 -9.57
N GLY A 15 -1.66 8.07 -9.99
CA GLY A 15 -1.57 7.06 -11.04
C GLY A 15 -2.23 5.74 -10.63
N SER A 16 -2.02 5.29 -9.38
CA SER A 16 -2.61 4.04 -8.89
C SER A 16 -4.13 4.12 -8.79
N VAL A 17 -4.66 5.18 -8.19
CA VAL A 17 -6.12 5.32 -8.02
C VAL A 17 -6.84 5.54 -9.35
N MET A 18 -6.22 6.27 -10.28
CA MET A 18 -6.77 6.40 -11.63
C MET A 18 -6.72 5.08 -12.40
N PHE A 19 -5.67 4.29 -12.20
CA PHE A 19 -5.56 2.97 -12.81
C PHE A 19 -6.61 2.00 -12.25
N GLU A 20 -6.87 2.02 -10.94
CA GLU A 20 -7.92 1.21 -10.31
C GLU A 20 -9.32 1.53 -10.88
N LEU A 21 -9.63 2.82 -11.07
CA LEU A 21 -10.88 3.19 -11.75
C LEU A 21 -10.90 2.78 -13.22
N PHE A 22 -9.76 2.95 -13.90
CA PHE A 22 -9.66 2.55 -15.31
C PHE A 22 -9.92 1.05 -15.49
N LEU A 23 -9.51 0.20 -14.56
CA LEU A 23 -9.79 -1.25 -14.60
C LEU A 23 -11.28 -1.57 -14.61
N ALA A 24 -12.14 -0.69 -14.06
CA ALA A 24 -13.59 -0.90 -14.07
C ALA A 24 -14.29 -0.32 -15.31
N VAL A 25 -13.57 0.33 -16.23
CA VAL A 25 -14.15 0.94 -17.45
C VAL A 25 -14.28 -0.04 -18.62
N PRO A 26 -13.26 -0.87 -18.97
CA PRO A 26 -13.35 -1.80 -20.08
C PRO A 26 -14.31 -2.95 -19.79
N TYR A 27 -14.92 -3.49 -20.86
CA TYR A 27 -15.70 -4.72 -20.74
C TYR A 27 -14.77 -5.92 -20.71
N TYR A 28 -14.89 -6.67 -19.63
CA TYR A 28 -14.26 -7.98 -19.52
C TYR A 28 -15.32 -9.06 -19.79
N PHE A 29 -14.91 -10.13 -20.43
CA PHE A 29 -15.75 -11.29 -20.59
C PHE A 29 -15.23 -12.39 -19.66
N ALA A 30 -15.89 -12.58 -18.54
CA ALA A 30 -15.51 -13.52 -17.50
C ALA A 30 -16.67 -14.44 -17.06
N PHE A 31 -17.60 -14.71 -17.95
CA PHE A 31 -18.73 -15.62 -17.72
C PHE A 31 -19.59 -15.32 -16.48
N GLY A 32 -19.72 -14.05 -16.11
CA GLY A 32 -20.48 -13.61 -14.94
C GLY A 32 -19.60 -13.27 -13.71
N ASP A 33 -18.29 -13.48 -13.79
CA ASP A 33 -17.33 -13.17 -12.74
C ASP A 33 -16.58 -11.85 -13.00
N GLU A 34 -17.08 -10.98 -13.90
CA GLU A 34 -16.49 -9.70 -14.26
C GLU A 34 -16.22 -8.79 -13.02
N PRO A 35 -17.16 -8.65 -12.05
CA PRO A 35 -16.90 -7.88 -10.85
C PRO A 35 -15.71 -8.39 -10.05
N LYS A 36 -15.58 -9.70 -9.89
CA LYS A 36 -14.46 -10.32 -9.14
C LYS A 36 -13.12 -10.06 -9.81
N LEU A 37 -13.08 -10.13 -11.16
CA LEU A 37 -11.87 -9.84 -11.92
C LEU A 37 -11.40 -8.39 -11.69
N VAL A 38 -12.33 -7.43 -11.71
CA VAL A 38 -12.04 -6.01 -11.46
C VAL A 38 -11.56 -5.82 -10.01
N GLU A 39 -12.25 -6.41 -9.03
CA GLU A 39 -11.90 -6.32 -7.61
C GLU A 39 -10.49 -6.87 -7.34
N ASN A 40 -10.18 -8.05 -7.85
CA ASN A 40 -8.85 -8.67 -7.70
C ASN A 40 -7.76 -7.85 -8.37
N SER A 41 -8.03 -7.34 -9.58
CA SER A 41 -7.07 -6.50 -10.31
C SER A 41 -6.83 -5.16 -9.62
N ALA A 42 -7.85 -4.56 -9.03
CA ALA A 42 -7.74 -3.31 -8.27
C ALA A 42 -6.95 -3.51 -6.97
N LEU A 43 -7.19 -4.61 -6.22
CA LEU A 43 -6.39 -4.97 -5.04
C LEU A 43 -4.92 -5.23 -5.41
N ALA A 44 -4.67 -5.88 -6.56
CA ALA A 44 -3.30 -6.09 -7.05
C ALA A 44 -2.62 -4.77 -7.42
N ALA A 45 -3.32 -3.83 -8.05
CA ALA A 45 -2.81 -2.49 -8.36
C ALA A 45 -2.46 -1.71 -7.08
N MET A 46 -3.33 -1.78 -6.05
CA MET A 46 -3.09 -1.21 -4.73
C MET A 46 -1.83 -1.80 -4.06
N LEU A 47 -1.65 -3.13 -4.09
CA LEU A 47 -0.46 -3.80 -3.55
C LEU A 47 0.80 -3.39 -4.30
N LEU A 48 0.79 -3.39 -5.63
CA LEU A 48 1.94 -3.05 -6.46
C LEU A 48 2.35 -1.58 -6.30
N SER A 49 1.38 -0.66 -6.33
CA SER A 49 1.66 0.77 -6.10
C SER A 49 2.24 1.02 -4.70
N GLY A 50 1.71 0.34 -3.69
CA GLY A 50 2.21 0.38 -2.33
C GLY A 50 3.62 -0.20 -2.20
N LEU A 51 3.93 -1.32 -2.87
CA LEU A 51 5.26 -1.92 -2.92
C LEU A 51 6.29 -0.94 -3.49
N PHE A 52 6.00 -0.36 -4.67
CA PHE A 52 6.88 0.66 -5.26
C PHE A 52 7.01 1.87 -4.33
N GLY A 53 5.90 2.33 -3.76
CA GLY A 53 5.88 3.41 -2.78
C GLY A 53 6.76 3.12 -1.56
N ALA A 54 6.65 1.94 -0.96
CA ALA A 54 7.42 1.53 0.19
C ALA A 54 8.92 1.47 -0.10
N VAL A 55 9.31 0.74 -1.17
CA VAL A 55 10.73 0.47 -1.44
C VAL A 55 11.45 1.70 -1.98
N LEU A 56 10.87 2.41 -2.96
CA LEU A 56 11.49 3.61 -3.53
C LEU A 56 11.61 4.71 -2.48
N SER A 57 10.59 4.87 -1.64
CA SER A 57 10.58 5.91 -0.63
C SER A 57 11.55 5.61 0.52
N ALA A 58 11.60 4.37 1.02
CA ALA A 58 12.54 3.97 2.07
C ALA A 58 13.98 4.14 1.61
N SER A 59 14.30 3.60 0.43
CA SER A 59 15.66 3.59 -0.09
C SER A 59 16.14 5.00 -0.48
N SER A 60 15.30 5.79 -1.16
CA SER A 60 15.69 7.14 -1.58
C SER A 60 15.84 8.11 -0.41
N SER A 61 15.03 7.99 0.64
CA SER A 61 15.10 8.86 1.81
C SER A 61 16.37 8.61 2.61
N LEU A 62 16.62 7.38 3.05
CA LEU A 62 17.73 7.07 3.92
C LEU A 62 19.08 7.12 3.19
N ALA A 63 19.18 6.51 2.00
CA ALA A 63 20.42 6.53 1.22
C ALA A 63 20.85 7.95 0.83
N ARG A 64 19.90 8.84 0.52
CA ARG A 64 20.19 10.25 0.23
C ARG A 64 20.77 10.96 1.45
N GLU A 65 20.16 10.81 2.63
CA GLU A 65 20.61 11.48 3.86
C GLU A 65 22.00 11.00 4.29
N ILE A 66 22.30 9.73 4.10
CA ILE A 66 23.63 9.20 4.38
C ILE A 66 24.65 9.80 3.40
N ARG A 67 24.35 9.85 2.10
CA ARG A 67 25.27 10.41 1.09
C ARG A 67 25.48 11.91 1.22
N THR A 68 24.45 12.67 1.59
CA THR A 68 24.55 14.14 1.74
C THR A 68 25.11 14.57 3.08
N GLY A 69 25.44 13.62 3.97
CA GLY A 69 25.91 13.90 5.32
C GLY A 69 24.86 14.52 6.25
N THR A 70 23.61 14.67 5.77
CA THR A 70 22.53 15.22 6.61
C THR A 70 22.17 14.29 7.77
N ALA A 71 22.36 12.97 7.62
CA ALA A 71 22.24 12.02 8.72
C ALA A 71 23.25 12.32 9.85
N LEU A 72 24.50 12.68 9.51
CA LEU A 72 25.51 13.10 10.49
C LEU A 72 25.09 14.37 11.24
N ALA A 73 24.54 15.36 10.54
CA ALA A 73 24.07 16.59 11.16
C ALA A 73 22.92 16.37 12.15
N VAL A 74 22.07 15.37 11.94
CA VAL A 74 21.02 14.98 12.89
C VAL A 74 21.60 14.19 14.06
N LEU A 75 22.52 13.25 13.79
CA LEU A 75 23.14 12.39 14.79
C LEU A 75 24.23 13.12 15.64
N SER A 76 24.65 14.33 15.24
CA SER A 76 25.47 15.20 16.09
C SER A 76 24.70 15.77 17.31
N LYS A 77 23.36 15.69 17.27
CA LYS A 77 22.50 15.97 18.42
C LYS A 77 22.35 14.71 19.28
N PRO A 78 21.91 14.79 20.55
CA PRO A 78 21.74 13.63 21.42
C PRO A 78 20.52 12.77 21.01
N VAL A 79 20.50 12.31 19.75
CA VAL A 79 19.47 11.43 19.18
C VAL A 79 20.12 10.09 18.86
N GLY A 80 19.59 9.01 19.45
CA GLY A 80 20.08 7.66 19.18
C GLY A 80 19.77 7.20 17.74
N ARG A 81 20.65 6.38 17.16
CA ARG A 81 20.48 5.81 15.81
C ARG A 81 19.16 5.02 15.67
N ALA A 82 18.77 4.30 16.72
CA ALA A 82 17.48 3.59 16.77
C ALA A 82 16.30 4.58 16.70
N GLN A 83 16.35 5.67 17.45
CA GLN A 83 15.32 6.72 17.44
C GLN A 83 15.16 7.36 16.07
N PHE A 84 16.28 7.62 15.39
CA PHE A 84 16.29 8.14 14.03
C PHE A 84 15.61 7.17 13.05
N LEU A 85 15.97 5.88 13.08
CA LEU A 85 15.40 4.87 12.21
C LEU A 85 13.89 4.66 12.45
N LEU A 86 13.47 4.61 13.73
CA LEU A 86 12.07 4.49 14.11
C LEU A 86 11.23 5.70 13.66
N ALA A 87 11.77 6.92 13.80
CA ALA A 87 11.09 8.11 13.31
C ALA A 87 10.92 8.12 11.78
N LYS A 88 11.93 7.63 11.04
CA LYS A 88 11.85 7.44 9.59
C LYS A 88 10.79 6.41 9.22
N TYR A 89 10.80 5.26 9.90
CA TYR A 89 9.79 4.23 9.69
C TYR A 89 8.37 4.73 9.96
N ALA A 90 8.16 5.43 11.07
CA ALA A 90 6.85 6.00 11.40
C ALA A 90 6.34 6.97 10.33
N GLY A 91 7.24 7.83 9.81
CA GLY A 91 6.91 8.75 8.71
C GLY A 91 6.57 8.02 7.41
N LEU A 92 7.29 6.95 7.10
CA LEU A 92 7.05 6.10 5.93
C LEU A 92 5.73 5.33 6.07
N ALA A 93 5.50 4.69 7.21
CA ALA A 93 4.25 3.97 7.50
C ALA A 93 3.03 4.88 7.41
N ALA A 94 3.10 6.10 7.95
CA ALA A 94 2.03 7.09 7.84
C ALA A 94 1.77 7.50 6.37
N ALA A 95 2.81 7.71 5.57
CA ALA A 95 2.65 8.03 4.15
C ALA A 95 2.01 6.86 3.38
N LEU A 96 2.47 5.63 3.62
CA LEU A 96 1.87 4.43 3.02
C LEU A 96 0.40 4.26 3.43
N THR A 97 0.05 4.60 4.66
CA THR A 97 -1.35 4.59 5.12
C THR A 97 -2.20 5.57 4.32
N LEU A 98 -1.69 6.77 4.01
CA LEU A 98 -2.41 7.72 3.15
C LEU A 98 -2.55 7.21 1.72
N LEU A 99 -1.50 6.63 1.15
CA LEU A 99 -1.53 6.03 -0.18
C LEU A 99 -2.57 4.90 -0.25
N THR A 100 -2.50 3.97 0.71
CA THR A 100 -3.41 2.84 0.82
C THR A 100 -4.85 3.28 1.04
N TYR A 101 -5.09 4.34 1.82
CA TYR A 101 -6.41 4.91 2.04
C TYR A 101 -7.05 5.41 0.74
N VAL A 102 -6.30 6.17 -0.06
CA VAL A 102 -6.82 6.69 -1.35
C VAL A 102 -7.06 5.54 -2.34
N ASN A 103 -6.15 4.56 -2.40
CA ASN A 103 -6.35 3.36 -3.23
C ASN A 103 -7.54 2.51 -2.73
N ALA A 104 -7.73 2.35 -1.41
CA ALA A 104 -8.91 1.65 -0.89
C ALA A 104 -10.23 2.30 -1.34
N ILE A 105 -10.28 3.63 -1.40
CA ILE A 105 -11.42 4.34 -2.01
C ILE A 105 -11.54 3.97 -3.49
N GLY A 106 -10.45 3.96 -4.25
CA GLY A 106 -10.43 3.55 -5.66
C GLY A 106 -10.95 2.13 -5.87
N VAL A 107 -10.49 1.18 -5.06
CA VAL A 107 -10.93 -0.23 -5.09
C VAL A 107 -12.43 -0.36 -4.79
N LEU A 108 -12.94 0.33 -3.76
CA LEU A 108 -14.37 0.31 -3.42
C LEU A 108 -15.22 0.93 -4.54
N LEU A 109 -14.77 1.99 -5.17
CA LEU A 109 -15.45 2.59 -6.32
C LEU A 109 -15.40 1.67 -7.54
N ALA A 110 -14.27 1.02 -7.80
CA ALA A 110 -14.14 0.06 -8.90
C ALA A 110 -15.11 -1.12 -8.73
N SER A 111 -15.26 -1.65 -7.49
CA SER A 111 -16.23 -2.71 -7.19
C SER A 111 -17.66 -2.28 -7.46
N ARG A 112 -18.03 -1.05 -7.08
CA ARG A 112 -19.35 -0.49 -7.37
C ARG A 112 -19.59 -0.32 -8.87
N MET A 113 -18.60 0.17 -9.61
CA MET A 113 -18.70 0.39 -11.05
C MET A 113 -18.84 -0.94 -11.81
N ALA A 114 -18.22 -2.00 -11.32
CA ALA A 114 -18.28 -3.33 -11.91
C ALA A 114 -19.54 -4.13 -11.55
N PHE A 115 -20.30 -3.71 -10.53
CA PHE A 115 -21.43 -4.46 -9.96
C PHE A 115 -22.55 -4.75 -10.96
N ASP A 116 -22.82 -3.84 -11.91
CA ASP A 116 -23.90 -3.97 -12.91
C ASP A 116 -23.39 -3.65 -14.32
N ALA A 117 -22.24 -4.19 -14.66
CA ALA A 117 -21.50 -3.86 -15.88
C ALA A 117 -22.05 -4.57 -17.14
N TYR A 118 -23.39 -4.70 -17.29
CA TYR A 118 -24.01 -5.18 -18.52
C TYR A 118 -23.86 -4.17 -19.67
N GLY A 119 -22.60 -3.90 -20.04
CA GLY A 119 -22.29 -3.12 -21.21
C GLY A 119 -22.43 -1.60 -21.06
N LYS A 120 -22.49 -1.07 -19.84
CA LYS A 120 -22.53 0.38 -19.59
C LYS A 120 -21.53 0.80 -18.53
N THR A 121 -20.53 1.60 -18.93
CA THR A 121 -19.59 2.21 -18.01
C THR A 121 -20.29 3.27 -17.14
N ASP A 122 -19.99 3.29 -15.84
CA ASP A 122 -20.48 4.33 -14.92
C ASP A 122 -19.71 5.64 -15.12
N LEU A 123 -19.98 6.31 -16.26
CA LEU A 123 -19.36 7.58 -16.62
C LEU A 123 -19.57 8.69 -15.55
N PRO A 124 -20.76 8.80 -14.90
CA PRO A 124 -20.93 9.75 -13.80
C PRO A 124 -19.95 9.56 -12.65
N ALA A 125 -19.71 8.33 -12.21
CA ALA A 125 -18.76 8.04 -11.13
C ALA A 125 -17.33 8.41 -11.54
N VAL A 126 -16.91 8.03 -12.75
CA VAL A 126 -15.60 8.43 -13.30
C VAL A 126 -15.46 9.94 -13.38
N GLY A 127 -16.51 10.63 -13.87
CA GLY A 127 -16.51 12.09 -13.98
C GLY A 127 -16.40 12.80 -12.63
N ILE A 128 -17.20 12.40 -11.63
CA ILE A 128 -17.17 12.99 -10.27
C ILE A 128 -15.82 12.75 -9.61
N PHE A 129 -15.28 11.54 -9.72
CA PHE A 129 -14.00 11.22 -9.10
C PHE A 129 -12.83 11.95 -9.76
N SER A 130 -12.79 11.98 -11.10
CA SER A 130 -11.78 12.73 -11.85
C SER A 130 -11.86 14.23 -11.58
N ALA A 131 -13.08 14.78 -11.44
CA ALA A 131 -13.29 16.17 -11.02
C ALA A 131 -12.76 16.41 -9.59
N GLY A 132 -12.91 15.46 -8.69
CA GLY A 132 -12.33 15.51 -7.34
C GLY A 132 -10.80 15.58 -7.37
N ILE A 133 -10.16 14.75 -8.18
CA ILE A 133 -8.69 14.79 -8.38
C ILE A 133 -8.29 16.15 -8.98
N ALA A 134 -8.97 16.61 -10.03
CA ALA A 134 -8.69 17.90 -10.66
C ALA A 134 -8.84 19.07 -9.66
N ALA A 135 -9.86 19.03 -8.80
CA ALA A 135 -10.06 20.01 -7.73
C ALA A 135 -8.93 20.01 -6.71
N ALA A 136 -8.41 18.80 -6.34
CA ALA A 136 -7.26 18.68 -5.45
C ALA A 136 -6.01 19.38 -6.04
N TYR A 137 -5.72 19.11 -7.30
CA TYR A 137 -4.59 19.75 -8.00
C TYR A 137 -4.80 21.26 -8.19
N ALA A 138 -6.03 21.70 -8.52
CA ALA A 138 -6.35 23.10 -8.65
C ALA A 138 -6.18 23.86 -7.33
N LEU A 139 -6.64 23.28 -6.22
CA LEU A 139 -6.48 23.87 -4.88
C LEU A 139 -5.00 23.95 -4.48
N ALA A 140 -4.23 22.90 -4.72
CA ALA A 140 -2.80 22.89 -4.45
C ALA A 140 -2.05 23.90 -5.33
N GLY A 141 -2.42 24.00 -6.61
CA GLY A 141 -1.88 24.99 -7.55
C GLY A 141 -2.18 26.43 -7.12
N PHE A 142 -3.41 26.71 -6.71
CA PHE A 142 -3.82 28.01 -6.16
C PHE A 142 -3.00 28.33 -4.89
N GLY A 143 -2.89 27.39 -3.95
CA GLY A 143 -2.11 27.56 -2.73
C GLY A 143 -0.63 27.80 -3.02
N ASN A 144 -0.07 27.12 -4.01
CA ASN A 144 1.31 27.32 -4.42
C ASN A 144 1.55 28.68 -5.06
N PHE A 145 0.67 29.11 -5.99
CA PHE A 145 0.83 30.36 -6.72
C PHE A 145 0.56 31.59 -5.84
N PHE A 146 -0.56 31.61 -5.12
CA PHE A 146 -0.96 32.80 -4.35
C PHE A 146 -0.40 32.82 -2.92
N LEU A 147 -0.28 31.66 -2.26
CA LEU A 147 0.10 31.55 -0.86
C LEU A 147 1.54 31.07 -0.66
N ARG A 148 2.26 30.79 -1.76
CA ARG A 148 3.64 30.25 -1.76
C ARG A 148 3.82 28.98 -0.92
N ARG A 149 2.78 28.14 -0.86
CA ARG A 149 2.79 26.86 -0.13
C ARG A 149 3.43 25.75 -0.97
N PRO A 150 3.96 24.70 -0.34
CA PRO A 150 4.55 23.57 -1.07
C PRO A 150 3.47 22.77 -1.83
N PHE A 151 3.50 22.80 -3.17
CA PHE A 151 2.49 22.19 -4.04
C PHE A 151 2.25 20.70 -3.73
N VAL A 152 3.32 19.90 -3.64
CA VAL A 152 3.20 18.43 -3.54
C VAL A 152 2.51 18.01 -2.26
N SER A 153 2.89 18.55 -1.11
CA SER A 153 2.26 18.19 0.15
C SER A 153 0.80 18.63 0.22
N ASP A 154 0.51 19.84 -0.26
CA ASP A 154 -0.86 20.34 -0.28
C ASP A 154 -1.73 19.53 -1.25
N ALA A 155 -1.18 19.09 -2.39
CA ALA A 155 -1.86 18.22 -3.34
C ALA A 155 -2.17 16.84 -2.73
N VAL A 156 -1.24 16.23 -1.97
CA VAL A 156 -1.48 14.94 -1.31
C VAL A 156 -2.64 15.04 -0.30
N PHE A 157 -2.64 16.06 0.57
CA PHE A 157 -3.73 16.22 1.54
C PHE A 157 -5.05 16.62 0.87
N ALA A 158 -5.01 17.46 -0.16
CA ALA A 158 -6.18 17.79 -0.95
C ALA A 158 -6.73 16.54 -1.67
N MET A 159 -5.86 15.66 -2.20
CA MET A 159 -6.28 14.38 -2.78
C MET A 159 -7.06 13.54 -1.77
N VAL A 160 -6.56 13.35 -0.56
CA VAL A 160 -7.26 12.60 0.49
C VAL A 160 -8.66 13.21 0.75
N PHE A 161 -8.74 14.52 0.87
CA PHE A 161 -10.02 15.21 1.12
C PHE A 161 -10.99 15.08 -0.06
N PHE A 162 -10.56 15.43 -1.27
CA PHE A 162 -11.46 15.46 -2.43
C PHE A 162 -11.83 14.07 -2.94
N THR A 163 -10.95 13.07 -2.84
CA THR A 163 -11.31 11.68 -3.19
C THR A 163 -12.31 11.11 -2.20
N THR A 164 -12.18 11.40 -0.90
CA THR A 164 -13.17 11.03 0.12
C THR A 164 -14.52 11.71 -0.14
N LEU A 165 -14.51 13.01 -0.45
CA LEU A 165 -15.73 13.76 -0.79
C LEU A 165 -16.38 13.21 -2.06
N ALA A 166 -15.59 12.94 -3.11
CA ALA A 166 -16.08 12.36 -4.34
C ALA A 166 -16.71 10.99 -4.12
N ALA A 167 -16.06 10.12 -3.33
CA ALA A 167 -16.61 8.81 -2.97
C ALA A 167 -17.93 8.95 -2.20
N PHE A 168 -17.99 9.85 -1.22
CA PHE A 168 -19.23 10.13 -0.49
C PHE A 168 -20.36 10.57 -1.42
N LEU A 169 -20.09 11.46 -2.37
CA LEU A 169 -21.07 11.91 -3.36
C LEU A 169 -21.52 10.76 -4.27
N ILE A 170 -20.57 9.95 -4.76
CA ILE A 170 -20.86 8.83 -5.65
C ILE A 170 -21.74 7.78 -4.94
N PHE A 171 -21.52 7.53 -3.65
CA PHE A 171 -22.29 6.56 -2.88
C PHE A 171 -23.74 7.01 -2.59
N GLN A 172 -24.10 8.28 -2.82
CA GLN A 172 -25.47 8.79 -2.69
C GLN A 172 -26.34 8.46 -3.92
N PHE A 173 -25.74 8.15 -5.06
CA PHE A 173 -26.43 7.95 -6.32
C PHE A 173 -26.16 6.57 -6.90
N THR A 174 -27.18 5.97 -7.53
CA THR A 174 -27.00 4.77 -8.36
C THR A 174 -26.27 5.11 -9.65
N GLN A 175 -25.83 4.09 -10.40
CA GLN A 175 -25.24 4.27 -11.74
C GLN A 175 -26.15 5.06 -12.70
N GLN A 176 -27.47 5.00 -12.49
CA GLN A 176 -28.47 5.75 -13.26
C GLN A 176 -28.77 7.14 -12.70
N MET A 177 -27.93 7.67 -11.81
CA MET A 177 -28.12 8.97 -11.13
C MET A 177 -29.43 9.08 -10.34
N LYS A 178 -30.06 7.98 -9.98
CA LYS A 178 -31.22 7.97 -9.09
C LYS A 178 -30.73 8.02 -7.67
N SER A 179 -31.34 8.91 -6.85
CA SER A 179 -31.12 8.95 -5.40
C SER A 179 -31.64 7.64 -4.79
N ALA A 180 -30.72 6.77 -4.46
CA ALA A 180 -30.98 5.50 -3.77
C ALA A 180 -29.71 5.12 -2.99
N ASN A 181 -29.85 4.27 -1.98
CA ASN A 181 -28.70 3.78 -1.21
C ASN A 181 -27.76 2.93 -2.10
N ALA A 182 -26.93 3.60 -2.90
CA ALA A 182 -25.91 2.97 -3.73
C ALA A 182 -24.80 2.27 -2.91
N VAL A 183 -24.79 2.51 -1.60
CA VAL A 183 -23.94 1.83 -0.61
C VAL A 183 -24.10 0.30 -0.66
N ALA A 184 -25.30 -0.20 -1.02
CA ALA A 184 -25.57 -1.63 -1.17
C ALA A 184 -24.88 -2.27 -2.39
N GLN A 185 -24.41 -1.47 -3.35
CA GLN A 185 -23.71 -1.95 -4.56
C GLN A 185 -22.19 -2.04 -4.35
N VAL A 186 -21.69 -1.64 -3.20
CA VAL A 186 -20.25 -1.67 -2.87
C VAL A 186 -19.92 -2.97 -2.13
N ASN A 187 -18.88 -3.65 -2.59
CA ASN A 187 -18.38 -4.83 -1.87
C ASN A 187 -17.50 -4.40 -0.66
N TRP A 188 -18.14 -4.28 0.51
CA TRP A 188 -17.44 -3.87 1.73
C TRP A 188 -16.43 -4.90 2.26
N ASN A 189 -16.45 -6.15 1.76
CA ASN A 189 -15.46 -7.16 2.10
C ASN A 189 -14.06 -6.81 1.57
N LEU A 190 -13.96 -5.85 0.64
CA LEU A 190 -12.68 -5.34 0.13
C LEU A 190 -11.95 -4.43 1.13
N LEU A 191 -12.68 -3.81 2.07
CA LEU A 191 -12.07 -2.93 3.08
C LEU A 191 -11.07 -3.69 3.97
N PRO A 192 -11.42 -4.84 4.57
CA PRO A 192 -10.47 -5.64 5.32
C PRO A 192 -9.32 -6.20 4.46
N ALA A 193 -9.56 -6.52 3.19
CA ALA A 193 -8.48 -6.91 2.28
C ALA A 193 -7.48 -5.76 2.08
N GLY A 194 -7.97 -4.54 1.89
CA GLY A 194 -7.13 -3.34 1.84
C GLY A 194 -6.33 -3.09 3.12
N ILE A 195 -6.91 -3.33 4.30
CA ILE A 195 -6.20 -3.23 5.59
C ILE A 195 -5.07 -4.27 5.69
N LEU A 196 -5.30 -5.49 5.23
CA LEU A 196 -4.25 -6.52 5.21
C LEU A 196 -3.12 -6.16 4.25
N ILE A 197 -3.43 -5.62 3.08
CA ILE A 197 -2.43 -5.08 2.15
C ILE A 197 -1.60 -3.98 2.85
N LEU A 198 -2.22 -3.08 3.60
CA LEU A 198 -1.50 -2.07 4.38
C LEU A 198 -0.50 -2.69 5.35
N PHE A 199 -0.88 -3.77 6.05
CA PHE A 199 0.03 -4.46 6.96
C PHE A 199 1.22 -5.09 6.23
N ALA A 200 0.98 -5.69 5.05
CA ALA A 200 2.05 -6.17 4.18
C ALA A 200 3.00 -5.03 3.78
N LEU A 201 2.46 -3.87 3.40
CA LEU A 201 3.26 -2.70 3.03
C LEU A 201 4.09 -2.15 4.19
N TRP A 202 3.58 -2.23 5.44
CA TRP A 202 4.36 -1.86 6.63
C TRP A 202 5.56 -2.79 6.86
N ILE A 203 5.39 -4.09 6.64
CA ILE A 203 6.50 -5.06 6.68
C ILE A 203 7.54 -4.74 5.59
N LEU A 204 7.09 -4.53 4.35
CA LEU A 204 7.97 -4.18 3.23
C LEU A 204 8.74 -2.88 3.48
N ALA A 205 8.07 -1.88 4.06
CA ALA A 205 8.69 -0.62 4.44
C ALA A 205 9.80 -0.81 5.50
N ALA A 206 9.55 -1.67 6.51
CA ALA A 206 10.55 -1.99 7.53
C ALA A 206 11.76 -2.71 6.93
N LEU A 207 11.52 -3.71 6.07
CA LEU A 207 12.59 -4.42 5.35
C LEU A 207 13.39 -3.50 4.44
N ALA A 208 12.71 -2.67 3.64
CA ALA A 208 13.36 -1.73 2.74
C ALA A 208 14.21 -0.70 3.51
N LEU A 209 13.72 -0.22 4.66
CA LEU A 209 14.45 0.69 5.51
C LEU A 209 15.66 0.01 6.15
N ALA A 210 15.52 -1.23 6.63
CA ALA A 210 16.63 -2.02 7.17
C ALA A 210 17.72 -2.27 6.11
N CYS A 211 17.34 -2.69 4.90
CA CYS A 211 18.28 -2.89 3.79
C CYS A 211 18.98 -1.59 3.38
N SER A 212 18.27 -0.46 3.37
CA SER A 212 18.82 0.84 2.96
C SER A 212 19.83 1.43 3.96
N THR A 213 19.98 0.85 5.15
CA THR A 213 21.07 1.21 6.08
C THR A 213 22.44 0.84 5.51
N ARG A 214 22.55 -0.19 4.68
CA ARG A 214 23.81 -0.69 4.10
C ARG A 214 23.85 -0.60 2.58
N LEU A 215 22.69 -0.74 1.93
CA LEU A 215 22.57 -0.83 0.49
C LEU A 215 22.07 0.50 -0.11
N ASP A 216 22.50 0.77 -1.31
CA ASP A 216 21.98 1.87 -2.13
C ASP A 216 20.57 1.54 -2.67
N THR A 217 19.93 2.49 -3.35
CA THR A 217 18.53 2.40 -3.81
C THR A 217 18.32 1.18 -4.73
N ILE A 218 19.18 0.94 -5.71
CA ILE A 218 19.01 -0.16 -6.69
C ILE A 218 19.17 -1.54 -6.03
N PRO A 219 20.24 -1.83 -5.26
CA PRO A 219 20.34 -3.09 -4.53
C PRO A 219 19.21 -3.30 -3.51
N THR A 220 18.77 -2.25 -2.81
CA THR A 220 17.63 -2.35 -1.88
C THR A 220 16.36 -2.77 -2.62
N LEU A 221 16.09 -2.18 -3.78
CA LEU A 221 14.94 -2.56 -4.61
C LEU A 221 15.02 -4.03 -5.03
N ALA A 222 16.20 -4.49 -5.49
CA ALA A 222 16.39 -5.87 -5.91
C ALA A 222 16.17 -6.86 -4.76
N VAL A 223 16.75 -6.58 -3.59
CA VAL A 223 16.60 -7.43 -2.39
C VAL A 223 15.14 -7.46 -1.92
N CYS A 224 14.46 -6.31 -1.81
CA CYS A 224 13.06 -6.27 -1.40
C CYS A 224 12.15 -6.98 -2.39
N THR A 225 12.40 -6.85 -3.70
CA THR A 225 11.64 -7.56 -4.73
C THR A 225 11.89 -9.07 -4.62
N ALA A 226 13.12 -9.51 -4.38
CA ALA A 226 13.42 -10.93 -4.15
C ALA A 226 12.71 -11.47 -2.91
N PHE A 227 12.74 -10.75 -1.78
CA PHE A 227 11.98 -11.11 -0.56
C PHE A 227 10.48 -11.19 -0.83
N PHE A 228 9.95 -10.27 -1.63
CA PHE A 228 8.54 -10.27 -2.01
C PHE A 228 8.20 -11.52 -2.85
N LEU A 229 8.95 -11.80 -3.92
CA LEU A 229 8.70 -12.95 -4.79
C LEU A 229 8.87 -14.29 -4.07
N VAL A 230 9.92 -14.43 -3.27
CA VAL A 230 10.15 -15.67 -2.50
C VAL A 230 9.08 -15.85 -1.43
N GLY A 231 8.66 -14.77 -0.78
CA GLY A 231 7.62 -14.81 0.24
C GLY A 231 6.21 -15.11 -0.32
N LEU A 232 5.92 -14.78 -1.59
CA LEU A 232 4.69 -15.23 -2.27
C LEU A 232 4.67 -16.75 -2.45
N MET A 233 5.83 -17.38 -2.59
CA MET A 233 5.98 -18.82 -2.78
C MET A 233 6.38 -19.55 -1.50
N SER A 234 6.39 -18.89 -0.36
CA SER A 234 6.92 -19.44 0.91
C SER A 234 6.23 -20.74 1.33
N ASP A 235 4.91 -20.82 1.25
CA ASP A 235 4.13 -22.01 1.57
C ASP A 235 4.47 -23.18 0.64
N TYR A 236 4.59 -22.93 -0.65
CA TYR A 236 4.95 -23.94 -1.64
C TYR A 236 6.34 -24.53 -1.35
N PHE A 237 7.33 -23.68 -1.09
CA PHE A 237 8.69 -24.12 -0.78
C PHE A 237 8.75 -24.90 0.54
N TYR A 238 8.01 -24.43 1.55
CA TYR A 238 7.94 -25.10 2.85
C TYR A 238 7.35 -26.51 2.74
N LEU A 239 6.20 -26.67 2.06
CA LEU A 239 5.56 -27.96 1.86
C LEU A 239 6.43 -28.89 1.02
N LYS A 240 7.08 -28.40 -0.03
CA LYS A 240 7.96 -29.21 -0.89
C LYS A 240 9.25 -29.65 -0.16
N ALA A 241 9.71 -28.87 0.82
CA ALA A 241 10.84 -29.22 1.68
C ALA A 241 10.52 -30.26 2.77
N GLY A 242 9.29 -30.78 2.80
CA GLY A 242 8.84 -31.76 3.79
C GLY A 242 8.17 -31.11 5.01
N GLY A 243 7.82 -29.83 4.95
CA GLY A 243 6.99 -29.18 5.95
C GLY A 243 5.54 -29.66 5.89
N THR A 244 4.84 -29.63 7.02
CA THR A 244 3.41 -29.94 7.09
C THR A 244 2.62 -28.72 7.50
N VAL A 245 1.34 -28.64 7.09
CA VAL A 245 0.43 -27.55 7.46
C VAL A 245 0.27 -27.43 8.99
N ALA A 246 0.51 -28.52 9.72
CA ALA A 246 0.47 -28.54 11.19
C ALA A 246 1.78 -28.07 11.87
N GLY A 247 2.78 -27.59 11.09
CA GLY A 247 4.03 -27.04 11.66
C GLY A 247 5.16 -28.05 11.87
N GLY A 248 5.08 -29.25 11.29
CA GLY A 248 6.17 -30.24 11.30
C GLY A 248 7.01 -30.14 10.03
N GLY A 249 8.34 -30.12 10.16
CA GLY A 249 9.25 -30.10 9.01
C GLY A 249 10.72 -30.02 9.43
N PRO A 250 11.65 -30.13 8.47
CA PRO A 250 13.07 -29.97 8.76
C PRO A 250 13.36 -28.60 9.35
N TRP A 251 14.23 -28.54 10.34
CA TRP A 251 14.54 -27.32 11.08
C TRP A 251 14.96 -26.14 10.17
N TRP A 252 15.75 -26.43 9.13
CA TRP A 252 16.20 -25.40 8.18
C TRP A 252 15.05 -24.79 7.36
N ALA A 253 14.06 -25.61 6.94
CA ALA A 253 12.89 -25.14 6.22
C ALA A 253 11.98 -24.28 7.11
N SER A 254 11.82 -24.70 8.38
CA SER A 254 11.07 -23.92 9.37
C SER A 254 11.74 -22.56 9.66
N THR A 255 13.07 -22.53 9.75
CA THR A 255 13.83 -21.29 9.94
C THR A 255 13.67 -20.35 8.75
N LEU A 256 13.83 -20.84 7.51
CA LEU A 256 13.62 -20.04 6.30
C LEU A 256 12.18 -19.50 6.22
N TYR A 257 11.19 -20.33 6.52
CA TYR A 257 9.79 -19.94 6.53
C TYR A 257 9.48 -18.85 7.58
N THR A 258 10.21 -18.83 8.70
CA THR A 258 10.06 -17.80 9.73
C THR A 258 10.76 -16.49 9.33
N VAL A 259 11.91 -16.57 8.64
CA VAL A 259 12.70 -15.40 8.22
C VAL A 259 12.07 -14.72 7.01
N ILE A 260 11.45 -15.46 6.10
CA ILE A 260 10.80 -14.91 4.91
C ILE A 260 9.35 -14.59 5.25
N PRO A 261 8.88 -13.33 5.06
CA PRO A 261 7.50 -12.98 5.37
C PRO A 261 6.54 -13.74 4.44
N ASN A 262 5.52 -14.34 5.02
CA ASN A 262 4.48 -15.00 4.24
C ASN A 262 3.44 -13.96 3.80
N TRP A 263 3.47 -13.58 2.52
CA TRP A 263 2.55 -12.60 1.96
C TRP A 263 1.15 -13.14 1.72
N GLN A 264 0.97 -14.46 1.66
CA GLN A 264 -0.34 -15.08 1.47
C GLN A 264 -1.27 -14.81 2.66
N LEU A 265 -0.72 -14.57 3.85
CA LEU A 265 -1.50 -14.14 5.03
C LEU A 265 -2.23 -12.80 4.81
N PHE A 266 -1.73 -11.98 3.91
CA PHE A 266 -2.27 -10.64 3.64
C PHE A 266 -3.08 -10.58 2.34
N TRP A 267 -3.12 -11.67 1.55
CA TRP A 267 -3.84 -11.75 0.31
C TRP A 267 -5.16 -12.49 0.49
N LEU A 268 -6.25 -11.73 0.60
CA LEU A 268 -7.60 -12.29 0.79
C LEU A 268 -8.44 -12.32 -0.48
N ALA A 269 -7.93 -11.87 -1.62
CA ALA A 269 -8.69 -11.83 -2.86
C ALA A 269 -9.28 -13.20 -3.22
N ASP A 270 -8.50 -14.27 -3.10
CA ASP A 270 -8.95 -15.64 -3.40
C ASP A 270 -10.08 -16.13 -2.46
N ALA A 271 -10.06 -15.67 -1.19
CA ALA A 271 -11.11 -16.02 -0.21
C ALA A 271 -12.42 -15.26 -0.48
N ILE A 272 -12.33 -14.01 -0.95
CA ILE A 272 -13.47 -13.20 -1.37
C ILE A 272 -14.09 -13.81 -2.63
N GLU A 273 -13.26 -14.22 -3.60
CA GLU A 273 -13.68 -14.86 -4.83
C GLU A 273 -14.42 -16.18 -4.58
N ALA A 274 -13.96 -16.98 -3.61
CA ALA A 274 -14.59 -18.23 -3.21
C ALA A 274 -15.95 -18.05 -2.50
N GLY A 275 -16.45 -16.83 -2.34
CA GLY A 275 -17.74 -16.52 -1.70
C GLY A 275 -17.79 -16.84 -0.22
N LYS A 276 -16.65 -17.03 0.44
CA LYS A 276 -16.56 -17.22 1.90
C LYS A 276 -16.73 -15.87 2.60
N ASN A 277 -17.96 -15.37 2.64
CA ASN A 277 -18.33 -14.08 3.24
C ASN A 277 -18.13 -14.00 4.76
N THR A 278 -17.55 -14.99 5.41
CA THR A 278 -17.25 -14.99 6.84
C THR A 278 -15.91 -14.32 7.09
N PHE A 279 -15.87 -13.00 6.87
CA PHE A 279 -14.72 -12.22 7.27
C PHE A 279 -14.66 -12.13 8.80
N GLN A 280 -13.60 -12.68 9.39
CA GLN A 280 -13.40 -12.62 10.84
C GLN A 280 -12.42 -11.51 11.19
N TRP A 281 -12.88 -10.47 11.88
CA TRP A 281 -12.02 -9.41 12.41
C TRP A 281 -10.91 -9.92 13.33
N GLY A 282 -11.12 -11.10 13.95
CA GLY A 282 -10.08 -11.80 14.69
C GLY A 282 -8.87 -12.19 13.83
N TYR A 283 -9.07 -12.46 12.53
CA TYR A 283 -7.99 -12.73 11.59
C TYR A 283 -7.15 -11.46 11.33
N VAL A 284 -7.81 -10.32 11.11
CA VAL A 284 -7.13 -9.02 10.92
C VAL A 284 -6.29 -8.67 12.15
N GLY A 285 -6.81 -8.93 13.35
CA GLY A 285 -6.07 -8.71 14.60
C GLY A 285 -4.80 -9.59 14.70
N LYS A 286 -4.89 -10.86 14.30
CA LYS A 286 -3.72 -11.76 14.24
C LYS A 286 -2.70 -11.31 13.18
N ALA A 287 -3.17 -10.92 11.99
CA ALA A 287 -2.32 -10.40 10.93
C ALA A 287 -1.63 -9.08 11.34
N PHE A 288 -2.32 -8.21 12.07
CA PHE A 288 -1.73 -7.00 12.64
C PHE A 288 -0.61 -7.34 13.63
N ALA A 289 -0.85 -8.26 14.57
CA ALA A 289 0.18 -8.69 15.53
C ALA A 289 1.41 -9.27 14.81
N TYR A 290 1.19 -10.10 13.79
CA TYR A 290 2.27 -10.62 12.95
C TYR A 290 3.05 -9.49 12.27
N ALA A 291 2.35 -8.53 11.67
CA ALA A 291 2.98 -7.39 10.97
C ALA A 291 3.82 -6.53 11.92
N VAL A 292 3.32 -6.23 13.12
CA VAL A 292 4.04 -5.45 14.13
C VAL A 292 5.29 -6.19 14.62
N CYS A 293 5.17 -7.49 14.94
CA CYS A 293 6.31 -8.29 15.37
C CYS A 293 7.37 -8.40 14.28
N TYR A 294 6.97 -8.65 13.03
CA TYR A 294 7.90 -8.78 11.91
C TYR A 294 8.58 -7.45 11.58
N ALA A 295 7.81 -6.35 11.50
CA ALA A 295 8.37 -5.02 11.27
C ALA A 295 9.32 -4.61 12.41
N GLY A 296 8.97 -4.93 13.67
CA GLY A 296 9.83 -4.72 14.84
C GLY A 296 11.15 -5.48 14.73
N ALA A 297 11.12 -6.77 14.35
CA ALA A 297 12.32 -7.57 14.14
C ALA A 297 13.19 -7.03 12.98
N ALA A 298 12.57 -6.64 11.86
CA ALA A 298 13.27 -6.05 10.72
C ALA A 298 13.95 -4.72 11.11
N LEU A 299 13.27 -3.86 11.87
CA LEU A 299 13.82 -2.59 12.36
C LEU A 299 14.92 -2.82 13.40
N ALA A 300 14.81 -3.82 14.28
CA ALA A 300 15.87 -4.17 15.22
C ALA A 300 17.14 -4.65 14.47
N ALA A 301 16.99 -5.48 13.45
CA ALA A 301 18.10 -5.88 12.58
C ALA A 301 18.69 -4.67 11.83
N GLY A 302 17.83 -3.77 11.31
CA GLY A 302 18.24 -2.54 10.65
C GLY A 302 19.01 -1.60 11.58
N THR A 303 18.60 -1.48 12.85
CA THR A 303 19.34 -0.66 13.84
C THR A 303 20.72 -1.23 14.16
N ALA A 304 20.83 -2.56 14.35
CA ALA A 304 22.12 -3.20 14.55
C ALA A 304 23.07 -2.99 13.38
N LEU A 305 22.57 -3.17 12.14
CA LEU A 305 23.33 -2.90 10.93
C LEU A 305 23.75 -1.43 10.80
N PHE A 306 22.92 -0.50 11.27
CA PHE A 306 23.20 0.94 11.23
C PHE A 306 24.21 1.36 12.29
N GLU A 307 24.22 0.71 13.48
CA GLU A 307 25.18 0.97 14.54
C GLU A 307 26.61 0.61 14.15
N GLU A 308 26.78 -0.49 13.41
CA GLU A 308 28.08 -0.94 12.92
C GLU A 308 28.61 -0.13 11.72
N ARG A 309 27.82 0.77 11.13
CA ARG A 309 28.24 1.59 10.00
C ARG A 309 29.02 2.80 10.44
N GLU A 310 30.27 2.92 10.00
CA GLU A 310 31.02 4.16 10.09
C GLU A 310 30.43 5.18 9.12
N LEU A 311 29.97 6.29 9.64
CA LEU A 311 29.46 7.42 8.88
C LEU A 311 30.63 8.37 8.65
N SER A 312 31.36 8.19 7.56
CA SER A 312 32.47 9.06 7.13
C SER A 312 31.99 10.05 6.08
#